data_893f29d6441a4f3d46040bf91ef228e9
#
_entry.id   893f29d6441a4f3d46040bf91ef228e9
#
_cell.length_a   1.000
_cell.length_b   1.000
_cell.length_c   1.000
_cell.angle_alpha   90.00
_cell.angle_beta   90.00
_cell.angle_gamma   90.00
#
_symmetry.space_group_name_H-M   'P 1'
#
loop_
_entity.id
_entity.type
_entity.pdbx_description
1 polymer ?
#
loop_
_entity_poly.entity_id
_entity_poly.type
_entity_poly.pdbx_seq_one_letter_code
_entity_poly.pdbx_strand_id
1 'polypeptide(L)'
;MKIRQLEAFRAVMVYQTVTRAAEALFISQPATTRLIADLEESVGFPLFLRARGRLYPTPEALSLNEEVMRSLVGVERIARAAEDIRTQQRGSLQIAAAPAIAISLLPRAIAEFVATRPEAKISLLMHSSRTVVDMVLGQRCDVGFPILSVDMSSTHGELLFAARLVCAVPAAHRLSNRQVIRPEDLEGESFISHPKTIHTRLETDSMFAAHGVERDLRIECQVSMSICTFVEAGLGVSLVEAITASVYRGDGVRFIPFEPAMKANFSVLTPIDRKPSLLLQAFIAHVREYAYRTIDERFIVR
;
A
#
# COMPACT_ATOMS: atom_id res chain seq x y z
N MET A 1 -19.50 -27.27 4.12
CA MET A 1 -18.57 -26.14 4.37
C MET A 1 -19.30 -25.00 5.08
N LYS A 2 -18.76 -24.46 6.20
CA LYS A 2 -19.37 -23.41 7.04
C LYS A 2 -18.38 -22.25 7.23
N ILE A 3 -18.88 -21.04 7.45
CA ILE A 3 -18.03 -19.83 7.64
C ILE A 3 -17.00 -20.03 8.76
N ARG A 4 -17.40 -20.63 9.88
CA ARG A 4 -16.51 -20.90 11.03
C ARG A 4 -15.33 -21.81 10.69
N GLN A 5 -15.52 -22.75 9.74
CA GLN A 5 -14.44 -23.61 9.23
C GLN A 5 -13.45 -22.79 8.37
N LEU A 6 -13.95 -21.87 7.55
CA LEU A 6 -13.11 -20.98 6.73
C LEU A 6 -12.33 -19.99 7.58
N GLU A 7 -12.92 -19.45 8.67
CA GLU A 7 -12.23 -18.62 9.65
C GLU A 7 -11.10 -19.39 10.34
N ALA A 8 -11.35 -20.66 10.75
CA ALA A 8 -10.33 -21.50 11.34
C ALA A 8 -9.20 -21.83 10.36
N PHE A 9 -9.54 -22.11 9.11
CA PHE A 9 -8.56 -22.33 8.05
C PHE A 9 -7.68 -21.09 7.83
N ARG A 10 -8.27 -19.89 7.68
CA ARG A 10 -7.52 -18.64 7.56
C ARG A 10 -6.57 -18.41 8.73
N ALA A 11 -7.06 -18.64 9.95
CA ALA A 11 -6.23 -18.46 11.14
C ALA A 11 -5.03 -19.42 11.14
N VAL A 12 -5.22 -20.70 10.77
CA VAL A 12 -4.12 -21.66 10.68
C VAL A 12 -3.14 -21.29 9.56
N MET A 13 -3.62 -20.80 8.40
CA MET A 13 -2.75 -20.29 7.33
C MET A 13 -1.83 -19.17 7.80
N VAL A 14 -2.33 -18.25 8.63
CA VAL A 14 -1.57 -17.11 9.16
C VAL A 14 -0.60 -17.53 10.26
N TYR A 15 -1.09 -18.29 11.25
CA TYR A 15 -0.31 -18.57 12.47
C TYR A 15 0.50 -19.87 12.42
N GLN A 16 0.27 -20.74 11.45
CA GLN A 16 0.97 -22.02 11.21
C GLN A 16 0.95 -22.99 12.40
N THR A 17 0.18 -22.69 13.44
CA THR A 17 -0.05 -23.57 14.60
C THR A 17 -1.52 -23.53 15.02
N VAL A 18 -2.07 -24.69 15.41
CA VAL A 18 -3.47 -24.77 15.86
C VAL A 18 -3.67 -23.98 17.16
N THR A 19 -2.68 -23.98 18.06
CA THR A 19 -2.77 -23.27 19.35
C THR A 19 -2.93 -21.78 19.14
N ARG A 20 -2.05 -21.15 18.36
CA ARG A 20 -2.15 -19.70 18.08
C ARG A 20 -3.40 -19.34 17.27
N ALA A 21 -3.82 -20.20 16.35
CA ALA A 21 -5.06 -20.01 15.62
C ALA A 21 -6.29 -20.07 16.55
N ALA A 22 -6.29 -20.98 17.52
CA ALA A 22 -7.33 -21.10 18.53
C ALA A 22 -7.41 -19.86 19.43
N GLU A 23 -6.27 -19.37 19.90
CA GLU A 23 -6.16 -18.12 20.68
C GLU A 23 -6.73 -16.93 19.87
N ALA A 24 -6.33 -16.78 18.62
CA ALA A 24 -6.81 -15.69 17.75
C ALA A 24 -8.32 -15.76 17.47
N LEU A 25 -8.91 -16.94 17.50
CA LEU A 25 -10.35 -17.18 17.30
C LEU A 25 -11.16 -17.20 18.60
N PHE A 26 -10.51 -17.07 19.75
CA PHE A 26 -11.12 -17.19 21.08
C PHE A 26 -11.89 -18.49 21.29
N ILE A 27 -11.33 -19.62 20.80
CA ILE A 27 -11.88 -20.97 20.98
C ILE A 27 -10.81 -21.96 21.45
N SER A 28 -11.22 -23.16 21.86
CA SER A 28 -10.24 -24.19 22.29
C SER A 28 -9.47 -24.79 21.12
N GLN A 29 -8.25 -25.26 21.36
CA GLN A 29 -7.43 -25.97 20.37
C GLN A 29 -8.12 -27.23 19.80
N PRO A 30 -8.81 -28.07 20.60
CA PRO A 30 -9.58 -29.20 20.06
C PRO A 30 -10.69 -28.75 19.10
N ALA A 31 -11.38 -27.62 19.41
CA ALA A 31 -12.41 -27.09 18.53
C ALA A 31 -11.82 -26.62 17.19
N THR A 32 -10.68 -25.93 17.21
CA THR A 32 -9.97 -25.51 15.99
C THR A 32 -9.53 -26.73 15.16
N THR A 33 -8.97 -27.75 15.80
CA THR A 33 -8.57 -29.01 15.14
C THR A 33 -9.75 -29.66 14.44
N ARG A 34 -10.91 -29.72 15.11
CA ARG A 34 -12.13 -30.27 14.55
C ARG A 34 -12.65 -29.46 13.36
N LEU A 35 -12.65 -28.13 13.45
CA LEU A 35 -13.07 -27.27 12.34
C LEU A 35 -12.22 -27.47 11.08
N ILE A 36 -10.91 -27.67 11.24
CA ILE A 36 -10.01 -27.97 10.12
C ILE A 36 -10.31 -29.37 9.56
N ALA A 37 -10.42 -30.40 10.40
CA ALA A 37 -10.74 -31.76 9.94
C ALA A 37 -12.07 -31.83 9.21
N ASP A 38 -13.11 -31.20 9.75
CA ASP A 38 -14.44 -31.12 9.10
C ASP A 38 -14.37 -30.37 7.75
N LEU A 39 -13.44 -29.37 7.61
CA LEU A 39 -13.23 -28.68 6.34
C LEU A 39 -12.53 -29.59 5.34
N GLU A 40 -11.45 -30.28 5.73
CA GLU A 40 -10.71 -31.23 4.89
C GLU A 40 -11.65 -32.35 4.39
N GLU A 41 -12.51 -32.86 5.26
CA GLU A 41 -13.56 -33.84 4.85
C GLU A 41 -14.53 -33.22 3.83
N SER A 42 -14.96 -31.98 4.04
CA SER A 42 -15.90 -31.30 3.15
C SER A 42 -15.32 -30.97 1.77
N VAL A 43 -14.02 -30.68 1.66
CA VAL A 43 -13.34 -30.35 0.39
C VAL A 43 -12.73 -31.56 -0.28
N GLY A 44 -12.52 -32.68 0.47
CA GLY A 44 -12.05 -33.96 -0.06
C GLY A 44 -10.54 -34.09 -0.23
N PHE A 45 -9.76 -33.17 0.32
CA PHE A 45 -8.28 -33.19 0.29
C PHE A 45 -7.68 -32.60 1.55
N PRO A 46 -6.43 -33.00 1.93
CA PRO A 46 -5.75 -32.43 3.07
C PRO A 46 -5.33 -30.97 2.80
N LEU A 47 -5.53 -30.12 3.80
CA LEU A 47 -5.14 -28.72 3.73
C LEU A 47 -3.78 -28.47 4.37
N PHE A 48 -3.39 -29.30 5.36
CA PHE A 48 -2.15 -29.10 6.09
C PHE A 48 -1.37 -30.40 6.28
N LEU A 49 -0.05 -30.30 6.12
CA LEU A 49 0.92 -31.33 6.48
C LEU A 49 1.52 -31.02 7.84
N ARG A 50 1.63 -32.02 8.72
CA ARG A 50 2.27 -31.88 10.03
C ARG A 50 3.74 -32.24 9.95
N ALA A 51 4.62 -31.29 10.25
CA ALA A 51 6.05 -31.54 10.38
C ALA A 51 6.64 -30.73 11.53
N ARG A 52 7.41 -31.38 12.41
CA ARG A 52 8.13 -30.75 13.53
C ARG A 52 7.26 -29.83 14.41
N GLY A 53 6.02 -30.24 14.70
CA GLY A 53 5.07 -29.48 15.53
C GLY A 53 4.42 -28.26 14.86
N ARG A 54 4.66 -28.05 13.55
CA ARG A 54 4.03 -26.99 12.75
C ARG A 54 3.12 -27.59 11.68
N LEU A 55 2.21 -26.74 11.21
CA LEU A 55 1.33 -27.02 10.08
C LEU A 55 1.85 -26.28 8.84
N TYR A 56 2.10 -27.01 7.78
CA TYR A 56 2.50 -26.46 6.48
C TYR A 56 1.34 -26.61 5.51
N PRO A 57 0.92 -25.54 4.81
CA PRO A 57 -0.17 -25.62 3.85
C PRO A 57 0.24 -26.48 2.65
N THR A 58 -0.72 -27.25 2.14
CA THR A 58 -0.59 -27.97 0.86
C THR A 58 -0.71 -26.98 -0.31
N PRO A 59 -0.30 -27.35 -1.55
CA PRO A 59 -0.58 -26.54 -2.74
C PRO A 59 -2.08 -26.26 -2.93
N GLU A 60 -2.93 -27.24 -2.63
CA GLU A 60 -4.39 -27.12 -2.66
C GLU A 60 -4.89 -26.10 -1.64
N ALA A 61 -4.32 -26.09 -0.43
CA ALA A 61 -4.65 -25.11 0.60
C ALA A 61 -4.26 -23.68 0.18
N LEU A 62 -3.11 -23.50 -0.48
CA LEU A 62 -2.70 -22.19 -1.00
C LEU A 62 -3.70 -21.67 -2.03
N SER A 63 -4.12 -22.52 -2.97
CA SER A 63 -5.13 -22.17 -3.99
C SER A 63 -6.49 -21.87 -3.36
N LEU A 64 -6.95 -22.72 -2.41
CA LEU A 64 -8.21 -22.51 -1.70
C LEU A 64 -8.21 -21.22 -0.87
N ASN A 65 -7.06 -20.86 -0.29
CA ASN A 65 -6.93 -19.68 0.55
C ASN A 65 -7.28 -18.39 -0.20
N GLU A 66 -6.96 -18.28 -1.48
CA GLU A 66 -7.30 -17.12 -2.29
C GLU A 66 -8.82 -16.93 -2.38
N GLU A 67 -9.57 -18.01 -2.59
CA GLU A 67 -11.03 -17.99 -2.64
C GLU A 67 -11.66 -17.73 -1.26
N VAL A 68 -11.10 -18.34 -0.22
CA VAL A 68 -11.55 -18.14 1.16
C VAL A 68 -11.35 -16.70 1.58
N MET A 69 -10.22 -16.10 1.26
CA MET A 69 -9.96 -14.68 1.54
C MET A 69 -10.97 -13.77 0.86
N ARG A 70 -11.30 -14.04 -0.42
CA ARG A 70 -12.35 -13.29 -1.14
C ARG A 70 -13.74 -13.44 -0.48
N SER A 71 -14.09 -14.63 -0.08
CA SER A 71 -15.41 -14.95 0.53
C SER A 71 -15.58 -14.33 1.92
N LEU A 72 -14.55 -14.41 2.78
CA LEU A 72 -14.59 -13.85 4.13
C LEU A 72 -14.69 -12.32 4.14
N VAL A 73 -14.13 -11.68 3.13
CA VAL A 73 -14.32 -10.23 2.91
C VAL A 73 -15.81 -9.88 2.75
N GLY A 74 -16.57 -10.72 2.02
CA GLY A 74 -18.02 -10.54 1.90
C GLY A 74 -18.75 -10.58 3.24
N VAL A 75 -18.36 -11.48 4.14
CA VAL A 75 -18.93 -11.58 5.49
C VAL A 75 -18.59 -10.34 6.34
N GLU A 76 -17.33 -9.90 6.32
CA GLU A 76 -16.90 -8.68 7.01
C GLU A 76 -17.62 -7.44 6.47
N ARG A 77 -17.96 -7.43 5.18
CA ARG A 77 -18.77 -6.37 4.57
C ARG A 77 -20.20 -6.35 5.09
N ILE A 78 -20.83 -7.52 5.24
CA ILE A 78 -22.18 -7.62 5.79
C ILE A 78 -22.20 -7.09 7.24
N ALA A 79 -21.21 -7.47 8.05
CA ALA A 79 -21.09 -6.99 9.42
C ALA A 79 -20.94 -5.46 9.48
N ARG A 80 -20.12 -4.87 8.60
CA ARG A 80 -19.96 -3.40 8.50
C ARG A 80 -21.23 -2.72 8.03
N ALA A 81 -21.88 -3.24 6.99
CA ALA A 81 -23.13 -2.68 6.50
C ALA A 81 -24.23 -2.70 7.60
N ALA A 82 -24.29 -3.76 8.38
CA ALA A 82 -25.20 -3.84 9.53
C ALA A 82 -24.87 -2.79 10.61
N GLU A 83 -23.58 -2.56 10.88
CA GLU A 83 -23.14 -1.53 11.81
C GLU A 83 -23.43 -0.11 11.29
N ASP A 84 -23.17 0.16 10.02
CA ASP A 84 -23.49 1.44 9.35
C ASP A 84 -25.00 1.73 9.41
N ILE A 85 -25.83 0.71 9.20
CA ILE A 85 -27.29 0.80 9.31
C ILE A 85 -27.69 1.08 10.78
N ARG A 86 -27.11 0.35 11.73
CA ARG A 86 -27.39 0.47 13.16
C ARG A 86 -27.02 1.84 13.70
N THR A 87 -25.88 2.38 13.26
CA THR A 87 -25.35 3.66 13.74
C THR A 87 -25.82 4.85 12.92
N GLN A 88 -26.67 4.63 11.90
CA GLN A 88 -27.10 5.65 10.92
C GLN A 88 -25.92 6.44 10.32
N GLN A 89 -24.75 5.84 10.25
CA GLN A 89 -23.53 6.47 9.72
C GLN A 89 -23.58 6.57 8.19
N ARG A 90 -24.48 7.41 7.67
CA ARG A 90 -24.44 7.88 6.28
C ARG A 90 -23.32 8.91 6.17
N GLY A 91 -22.09 8.47 5.99
CA GLY A 91 -20.97 9.41 5.83
C GLY A 91 -19.61 8.89 6.28
N SER A 92 -19.41 7.57 6.37
CA SER A 92 -18.09 7.03 6.63
C SER A 92 -17.37 6.67 5.32
N LEU A 93 -16.05 6.92 5.26
CA LEU A 93 -15.17 6.49 4.17
C LEU A 93 -14.00 5.69 4.74
N GLN A 94 -13.79 4.50 4.23
CA GLN A 94 -12.58 3.72 4.45
C GLN A 94 -11.63 3.87 3.27
N ILE A 95 -10.46 4.42 3.52
CA ILE A 95 -9.43 4.74 2.54
C ILE A 95 -8.23 3.83 2.76
N ALA A 96 -7.76 3.15 1.73
CA ALA A 96 -6.48 2.46 1.74
C ALA A 96 -5.50 3.20 0.82
N ALA A 97 -4.27 3.45 1.26
CA ALA A 97 -3.32 4.24 0.49
C ALA A 97 -1.88 3.75 0.64
N ALA A 98 -1.10 3.92 -0.43
CA ALA A 98 0.34 3.70 -0.41
C ALA A 98 1.04 4.73 0.50
N PRO A 99 2.18 4.38 1.14
CA PRO A 99 2.82 5.22 2.15
C PRO A 99 3.08 6.66 1.69
N ALA A 100 3.63 6.87 0.50
CA ALA A 100 3.97 8.21 0.04
C ALA A 100 2.76 9.14 -0.01
N ILE A 101 1.61 8.70 -0.56
CA ILE A 101 0.40 9.53 -0.62
C ILE A 101 -0.32 9.60 0.73
N ALA A 102 -0.30 8.50 1.52
CA ALA A 102 -0.93 8.45 2.84
C ALA A 102 -0.28 9.40 3.85
N ILE A 103 1.03 9.66 3.72
CA ILE A 103 1.78 10.54 4.61
C ILE A 103 1.82 11.97 4.07
N SER A 104 2.00 12.13 2.75
CA SER A 104 2.31 13.44 2.17
C SER A 104 1.08 14.27 1.82
N LEU A 105 0.09 13.67 1.16
CA LEU A 105 -1.01 14.40 0.55
C LEU A 105 -2.33 14.21 1.29
N LEU A 106 -2.72 12.97 1.57
CA LEU A 106 -4.04 12.65 2.12
C LEU A 106 -4.33 13.28 3.48
N PRO A 107 -3.39 13.40 4.44
CA PRO A 107 -3.73 13.97 5.75
C PRO A 107 -4.24 15.41 5.66
N ARG A 108 -3.63 16.22 4.82
CA ARG A 108 -4.05 17.62 4.61
C ARG A 108 -5.31 17.73 3.79
N ALA A 109 -5.42 16.94 2.71
CA ALA A 109 -6.65 16.86 1.91
C ALA A 109 -7.85 16.40 2.77
N ILE A 110 -7.66 15.41 3.64
CA ILE A 110 -8.69 14.94 4.58
C ILE A 110 -9.04 16.05 5.56
N ALA A 111 -8.07 16.76 6.13
CA ALA A 111 -8.33 17.84 7.07
C ALA A 111 -9.20 18.94 6.45
N GLU A 112 -8.90 19.39 5.22
CA GLU A 112 -9.73 20.37 4.50
C GLU A 112 -11.12 19.82 4.16
N PHE A 113 -11.20 18.54 3.75
CA PHE A 113 -12.46 17.90 3.41
C PHE A 113 -13.42 17.81 4.62
N VAL A 114 -12.89 17.37 5.77
CA VAL A 114 -13.67 17.22 7.01
C VAL A 114 -14.07 18.59 7.58
N ALA A 115 -13.24 19.63 7.44
CA ALA A 115 -13.57 20.97 7.89
C ALA A 115 -14.87 21.50 7.26
N THR A 116 -15.17 21.10 6.00
CA THR A 116 -16.42 21.47 5.32
C THR A 116 -17.55 20.44 5.47
N ARG A 117 -17.27 19.30 6.10
CA ARG A 117 -18.19 18.16 6.28
C ARG A 117 -17.98 17.51 7.65
N PRO A 118 -18.39 18.17 8.74
CA PRO A 118 -18.10 17.73 10.10
C PRO A 118 -18.72 16.34 10.44
N GLU A 119 -19.74 15.92 9.71
CA GLU A 119 -20.35 14.59 9.88
C GLU A 119 -19.58 13.46 9.22
N ALA A 120 -18.60 13.78 8.34
CA ALA A 120 -17.82 12.78 7.63
C ALA A 120 -16.86 12.08 8.59
N LYS A 121 -16.90 10.75 8.61
CA LYS A 121 -15.95 9.91 9.35
C LYS A 121 -14.99 9.26 8.37
N ILE A 122 -13.70 9.46 8.54
CA ILE A 122 -12.68 8.95 7.62
C ILE A 122 -11.71 8.06 8.38
N SER A 123 -11.52 6.85 7.86
CA SER A 123 -10.46 5.91 8.27
C SER A 123 -9.44 5.81 7.16
N LEU A 124 -8.17 6.14 7.46
CA LEU A 124 -7.05 6.03 6.54
C LEU A 124 -6.15 4.87 6.96
N LEU A 125 -6.02 3.87 6.08
CA LEU A 125 -5.18 2.70 6.26
C LEU A 125 -3.99 2.77 5.31
N MET A 126 -2.78 2.60 5.83
CA MET A 126 -1.55 2.64 5.05
C MET A 126 -1.06 1.22 4.77
N HIS A 127 -0.92 0.89 3.50
CA HIS A 127 -0.46 -0.42 3.03
C HIS A 127 0.39 -0.32 1.76
N SER A 128 1.08 -1.42 1.38
CA SER A 128 1.73 -1.48 0.07
C SER A 128 0.72 -1.32 -1.06
N SER A 129 1.16 -0.79 -2.22
CA SER A 129 0.27 -0.61 -3.38
C SER A 129 -0.46 -1.90 -3.79
N ARG A 130 0.22 -3.05 -3.72
CA ARG A 130 -0.39 -4.36 -3.98
C ARG A 130 -1.51 -4.67 -2.99
N THR A 131 -1.25 -4.48 -1.70
CA THR A 131 -2.27 -4.68 -0.65
C THR A 131 -3.45 -3.71 -0.81
N VAL A 132 -3.19 -2.46 -1.22
CA VAL A 132 -4.25 -1.49 -1.52
C VAL A 132 -5.15 -2.01 -2.65
N VAL A 133 -4.58 -2.54 -3.74
CA VAL A 133 -5.34 -3.17 -4.83
C VAL A 133 -6.17 -4.34 -4.30
N ASP A 134 -5.56 -5.25 -3.53
CA ASP A 134 -6.25 -6.41 -2.95
C ASP A 134 -7.39 -5.98 -2.00
N MET A 135 -7.23 -4.87 -1.28
CA MET A 135 -8.28 -4.31 -0.42
C MET A 135 -9.45 -3.75 -1.22
N VAL A 136 -9.19 -3.10 -2.35
CA VAL A 136 -10.25 -2.60 -3.25
C VAL A 136 -10.98 -3.75 -3.92
N LEU A 137 -10.25 -4.71 -4.51
CA LEU A 137 -10.83 -5.91 -5.12
C LEU A 137 -11.66 -6.71 -4.12
N GLY A 138 -11.14 -6.86 -2.91
CA GLY A 138 -11.85 -7.50 -1.80
C GLY A 138 -12.91 -6.60 -1.15
N GLN A 139 -13.20 -5.41 -1.65
CA GLN A 139 -14.18 -4.46 -1.09
C GLN A 139 -13.96 -4.16 0.41
N ARG A 140 -12.70 -4.23 0.88
CA ARG A 140 -12.30 -3.94 2.27
C ARG A 140 -12.10 -2.46 2.54
N CYS A 141 -12.13 -1.64 1.50
CA CYS A 141 -12.14 -0.18 1.58
C CYS A 141 -13.08 0.38 0.51
N ASP A 142 -13.47 1.63 0.66
CA ASP A 142 -14.33 2.33 -0.30
C ASP A 142 -13.52 2.88 -1.47
N VAL A 143 -12.25 3.22 -1.22
CA VAL A 143 -11.32 3.77 -2.21
C VAL A 143 -9.88 3.39 -1.86
N GLY A 144 -9.09 3.12 -2.89
CA GLY A 144 -7.66 2.84 -2.79
C GLY A 144 -6.84 3.87 -3.56
N PHE A 145 -5.69 4.27 -2.99
CA PHE A 145 -4.71 5.15 -3.63
C PHE A 145 -3.34 4.44 -3.72
N PRO A 146 -3.14 3.54 -4.68
CA PRO A 146 -1.84 2.91 -4.92
C PRO A 146 -0.92 3.81 -5.75
N ILE A 147 0.39 3.47 -5.73
CA ILE A 147 1.39 4.03 -6.64
C ILE A 147 1.75 2.92 -7.62
N LEU A 148 1.08 2.90 -8.74
CA LEU A 148 1.37 1.99 -9.86
C LEU A 148 0.53 2.38 -11.08
N SER A 149 1.00 1.98 -12.26
CA SER A 149 0.15 1.94 -13.46
C SER A 149 -0.74 0.71 -13.34
N VAL A 150 -2.03 0.92 -13.15
CA VAL A 150 -3.01 -0.17 -12.93
C VAL A 150 -3.49 -0.70 -14.28
N ASP A 151 -3.48 -2.02 -14.45
CA ASP A 151 -4.32 -2.66 -15.46
C ASP A 151 -5.78 -2.56 -15.00
N MET A 152 -6.58 -1.82 -15.77
CA MET A 152 -7.92 -1.36 -15.44
C MET A 152 -9.00 -2.43 -15.61
N SER A 153 -8.62 -3.67 -15.94
CA SER A 153 -9.59 -4.74 -16.27
C SER A 153 -10.41 -5.25 -15.08
N SER A 154 -9.92 -5.08 -13.86
CA SER A 154 -10.50 -5.67 -12.64
C SER A 154 -10.99 -4.63 -11.61
N THR A 155 -10.78 -3.34 -11.84
CA THR A 155 -11.20 -2.25 -10.95
C THR A 155 -11.67 -1.05 -11.75
N HIS A 156 -12.54 -0.21 -11.19
CA HIS A 156 -12.70 1.15 -11.69
C HIS A 156 -11.51 1.97 -11.19
N GLY A 157 -10.48 2.04 -12.02
CA GLY A 157 -9.26 2.77 -11.69
C GLY A 157 -9.02 3.90 -12.68
N GLU A 158 -8.50 5.02 -12.21
CA GLU A 158 -8.06 6.12 -13.04
C GLU A 158 -6.77 6.72 -12.50
N LEU A 159 -6.01 7.36 -13.36
CA LEU A 159 -4.85 8.14 -12.94
C LEU A 159 -5.35 9.36 -12.14
N LEU A 160 -4.90 9.49 -10.91
CA LEU A 160 -5.17 10.67 -10.10
C LEU A 160 -4.25 11.81 -10.51
N PHE A 161 -2.95 11.55 -10.51
CA PHE A 161 -1.88 12.40 -11.06
C PHE A 161 -0.60 11.56 -11.20
N ALA A 162 0.37 12.06 -11.98
CA ALA A 162 1.72 11.53 -12.00
C ALA A 162 2.70 12.58 -11.45
N ALA A 163 3.65 12.16 -10.62
CA ALA A 163 4.68 13.02 -10.06
C ALA A 163 6.08 12.50 -10.42
N ARG A 164 7.03 13.43 -10.63
CA ARG A 164 8.43 13.10 -10.88
C ARG A 164 9.08 12.49 -9.65
N LEU A 165 10.10 11.68 -9.86
CA LEU A 165 11.07 11.35 -8.82
C LEU A 165 12.13 12.45 -8.77
N VAL A 166 12.63 12.72 -7.56
CA VAL A 166 13.71 13.64 -7.29
C VAL A 166 14.81 12.91 -6.53
N CYS A 167 16.05 13.33 -6.71
CA CYS A 167 17.17 12.82 -5.95
C CYS A 167 17.25 13.54 -4.59
N ALA A 168 17.17 12.76 -3.51
CA ALA A 168 17.40 13.20 -2.14
C ALA A 168 18.87 13.00 -1.79
N VAL A 169 19.58 14.07 -1.43
CA VAL A 169 20.98 14.03 -1.01
C VAL A 169 21.16 14.76 0.31
N PRO A 170 22.13 14.39 1.15
CA PRO A 170 22.45 15.17 2.36
C PRO A 170 22.80 16.63 2.01
N ALA A 171 22.40 17.59 2.81
CA ALA A 171 22.66 19.00 2.54
C ALA A 171 24.17 19.34 2.39
N ALA A 172 25.03 18.58 3.09
CA ALA A 172 26.49 18.72 3.00
C ALA A 172 27.13 17.84 1.90
N HIS A 173 26.34 17.12 1.10
CA HIS A 173 26.86 16.23 0.07
C HIS A 173 27.44 17.00 -1.13
N ARG A 174 28.47 16.42 -1.82
CA ARG A 174 29.09 17.01 -3.01
C ARG A 174 28.09 17.36 -4.13
N LEU A 175 26.97 16.65 -4.19
CA LEU A 175 25.92 16.86 -5.20
C LEU A 175 24.87 17.91 -4.76
N SER A 176 24.87 18.40 -3.54
CA SER A 176 23.81 19.25 -2.98
C SER A 176 23.57 20.56 -3.74
N ASN A 177 24.59 21.05 -4.46
CA ASN A 177 24.53 22.30 -5.24
C ASN A 177 24.27 22.04 -6.75
N ARG A 178 24.02 20.81 -7.17
CA ARG A 178 23.70 20.50 -8.57
C ARG A 178 22.30 20.98 -8.90
N GLN A 179 22.11 21.45 -10.14
CA GLN A 179 20.78 21.82 -10.66
C GLN A 179 20.00 20.59 -11.11
N VAL A 180 20.69 19.54 -11.55
CA VAL A 180 20.17 18.27 -12.02
C VAL A 180 21.17 17.18 -11.63
N ILE A 181 20.68 16.00 -11.27
CA ILE A 181 21.47 14.81 -11.03
C ILE A 181 21.12 13.77 -12.11
N ARG A 182 22.15 13.09 -12.63
CA ARG A 182 22.06 12.00 -13.59
C ARG A 182 22.57 10.69 -12.98
N PRO A 183 22.26 9.53 -13.59
CA PRO A 183 22.73 8.24 -13.09
C PRO A 183 24.24 8.22 -12.85
N GLU A 184 25.02 8.77 -13.77
CA GLU A 184 26.49 8.78 -13.72
C GLU A 184 27.03 9.58 -12.52
N ASP A 185 26.31 10.59 -12.05
CA ASP A 185 26.66 11.35 -10.84
C ASP A 185 26.57 10.49 -9.57
N LEU A 186 25.81 9.39 -9.63
CA LEU A 186 25.51 8.48 -8.52
C LEU A 186 26.34 7.19 -8.54
N GLU A 187 27.29 7.07 -9.50
CA GLU A 187 28.21 5.93 -9.56
C GLU A 187 28.98 5.78 -8.26
N GLY A 188 28.92 4.57 -7.66
CA GLY A 188 29.62 4.25 -6.41
C GLY A 188 29.06 4.92 -5.15
N GLU A 189 28.02 5.75 -5.26
CA GLU A 189 27.39 6.33 -4.06
C GLU A 189 26.64 5.28 -3.24
N SER A 190 26.71 5.42 -1.91
CA SER A 190 25.83 4.68 -1.01
C SER A 190 24.38 5.06 -1.30
N PHE A 191 23.57 4.09 -1.69
CA PHE A 191 22.21 4.32 -2.13
C PHE A 191 21.20 3.63 -1.21
N ILE A 192 20.23 4.43 -0.71
CA ILE A 192 19.11 3.94 0.08
C ILE A 192 17.96 3.65 -0.89
N SER A 193 17.50 2.42 -0.94
CA SER A 193 16.54 1.99 -1.95
C SER A 193 15.23 1.53 -1.35
N HIS A 194 14.19 1.48 -2.18
CA HIS A 194 12.98 0.73 -1.84
C HIS A 194 13.23 -0.78 -1.96
N PRO A 195 12.48 -1.64 -1.26
CA PRO A 195 12.49 -3.08 -1.45
C PRO A 195 12.06 -3.49 -2.87
N LYS A 196 12.57 -4.63 -3.35
CA LYS A 196 12.25 -5.17 -4.69
C LYS A 196 10.77 -5.46 -4.94
N THR A 197 9.96 -5.48 -3.90
CA THR A 197 8.51 -5.65 -3.98
C THR A 197 7.76 -4.38 -4.39
N ILE A 198 8.47 -3.24 -4.48
CA ILE A 198 7.90 -1.93 -4.86
C ILE A 198 8.21 -1.65 -6.33
N HIS A 199 7.19 -1.24 -7.09
CA HIS A 199 7.30 -0.98 -8.53
C HIS A 199 8.36 0.07 -8.86
N THR A 200 8.40 1.18 -8.14
CA THR A 200 9.41 2.25 -8.31
C THR A 200 10.85 1.72 -8.20
N ARG A 201 11.10 0.68 -7.36
CA ARG A 201 12.42 0.05 -7.28
C ARG A 201 12.78 -0.64 -8.57
N LEU A 202 11.88 -1.39 -9.18
CA LEU A 202 12.14 -2.11 -10.45
C LEU A 202 12.44 -1.14 -11.57
N GLU A 203 11.68 -0.05 -11.67
CA GLU A 203 11.92 1.01 -12.64
C GLU A 203 13.27 1.70 -12.40
N THR A 204 13.62 1.98 -11.14
CA THR A 204 14.90 2.56 -10.75
C THR A 204 16.06 1.63 -11.13
N ASP A 205 15.96 0.34 -10.80
CA ASP A 205 17.00 -0.64 -11.14
C ASP A 205 17.20 -0.76 -12.65
N SER A 206 16.11 -0.80 -13.41
CA SER A 206 16.15 -0.86 -14.89
C SER A 206 16.80 0.39 -15.49
N MET A 207 16.48 1.56 -14.95
CA MET A 207 17.06 2.84 -15.39
C MET A 207 18.57 2.88 -15.15
N PHE A 208 19.05 2.53 -13.94
CA PHE A 208 20.49 2.50 -13.65
C PHE A 208 21.23 1.45 -14.49
N ALA A 209 20.65 0.27 -14.67
CA ALA A 209 21.21 -0.78 -15.53
C ALA A 209 21.36 -0.32 -16.99
N ALA A 210 20.35 0.41 -17.51
CA ALA A 210 20.40 0.96 -18.87
C ALA A 210 21.53 2.00 -19.08
N HIS A 211 21.99 2.64 -18.01
CA HIS A 211 23.09 3.61 -18.02
C HIS A 211 24.45 2.98 -17.60
N GLY A 212 24.46 1.69 -17.27
CA GLY A 212 25.68 0.99 -16.84
C GLY A 212 26.23 1.46 -15.49
N VAL A 213 25.38 2.04 -14.62
CA VAL A 213 25.76 2.62 -13.33
C VAL A 213 25.47 1.65 -12.20
N GLU A 214 26.49 1.37 -11.38
CA GLU A 214 26.38 0.55 -10.19
C GLU A 214 26.18 1.41 -8.94
N ARG A 215 25.27 0.97 -8.05
CA ARG A 215 24.96 1.63 -6.77
C ARG A 215 25.35 0.72 -5.60
N ASP A 216 25.91 1.30 -4.55
CA ASP A 216 26.16 0.56 -3.30
C ASP A 216 24.86 0.51 -2.46
N LEU A 217 24.10 -0.58 -2.60
CA LEU A 217 22.81 -0.78 -1.96
C LEU A 217 22.98 -1.34 -0.54
N ARG A 218 23.05 -0.48 0.47
CA ARG A 218 23.25 -0.89 1.87
C ARG A 218 21.97 -0.91 2.70
N ILE A 219 21.02 -0.05 2.38
CA ILE A 219 19.77 0.11 3.15
C ILE A 219 18.59 -0.02 2.22
N GLU A 220 17.61 -0.83 2.64
CA GLU A 220 16.30 -0.89 2.00
C GLU A 220 15.22 -0.42 2.96
N CYS A 221 14.34 0.49 2.50
CA CYS A 221 13.24 1.02 3.30
C CYS A 221 11.99 1.23 2.44
N GLN A 222 10.85 0.82 2.96
CA GLN A 222 9.57 0.89 2.23
C GLN A 222 8.98 2.30 2.17
N VAL A 223 9.29 3.15 3.16
CA VAL A 223 8.65 4.46 3.35
C VAL A 223 9.60 5.57 2.96
N SER A 224 9.28 6.31 1.90
CA SER A 224 10.12 7.40 1.37
C SER A 224 10.43 8.48 2.41
N MET A 225 9.51 8.77 3.34
CA MET A 225 9.75 9.70 4.44
C MET A 225 10.89 9.22 5.35
N SER A 226 10.94 7.91 5.68
CA SER A 226 12.04 7.31 6.44
C SER A 226 13.35 7.29 5.65
N ILE A 227 13.27 7.09 4.31
CA ILE A 227 14.42 7.21 3.43
C ILE A 227 15.04 8.62 3.55
N CYS A 228 14.21 9.67 3.52
CA CYS A 228 14.69 11.04 3.71
C CYS A 228 15.40 11.23 5.06
N THR A 229 14.93 10.60 6.13
CA THR A 229 15.60 10.64 7.44
C THR A 229 16.96 9.94 7.41
N PHE A 230 17.10 8.81 6.71
CA PHE A 230 18.40 8.16 6.52
C PHE A 230 19.35 9.01 5.67
N VAL A 231 18.83 9.67 4.63
CA VAL A 231 19.61 10.64 3.82
C VAL A 231 20.08 11.79 4.69
N GLU A 232 19.23 12.38 5.53
CA GLU A 232 19.57 13.45 6.47
C GLU A 232 20.70 13.02 7.43
N ALA A 233 20.66 11.76 7.87
CA ALA A 233 21.71 11.18 8.71
C ALA A 233 23.04 10.89 7.97
N GLY A 234 23.13 11.21 6.67
CA GLY A 234 24.34 11.03 5.86
C GLY A 234 24.63 9.59 5.44
N LEU A 235 23.62 8.67 5.50
CA LEU A 235 23.82 7.26 5.20
C LEU A 235 23.79 6.94 3.69
N GLY A 236 23.55 7.92 2.84
CA GLY A 236 23.54 7.78 1.40
C GLY A 236 22.58 8.74 0.70
N VAL A 237 22.35 8.48 -0.57
CA VAL A 237 21.42 9.22 -1.44
C VAL A 237 20.25 8.33 -1.85
N SER A 238 19.18 8.91 -2.39
CA SER A 238 18.04 8.13 -2.84
C SER A 238 17.24 8.85 -3.93
N LEU A 239 16.38 8.11 -4.64
CA LEU A 239 15.30 8.66 -5.45
C LEU A 239 13.97 8.50 -4.70
N VAL A 240 13.25 9.59 -4.52
CA VAL A 240 11.96 9.63 -3.83
C VAL A 240 10.93 10.41 -4.65
N GLU A 241 9.66 10.17 -4.40
CA GLU A 241 8.59 10.91 -5.07
C GLU A 241 8.60 12.39 -4.64
N ALA A 242 8.41 13.30 -5.58
CA ALA A 242 8.39 14.73 -5.32
C ALA A 242 7.33 15.16 -4.30
N ILE A 243 6.23 14.40 -4.16
CA ILE A 243 5.23 14.66 -3.12
C ILE A 243 5.79 14.43 -1.70
N THR A 244 6.71 13.48 -1.53
CA THR A 244 7.42 13.30 -0.25
C THR A 244 8.35 14.48 0.02
N ALA A 245 9.11 14.92 -0.99
CA ALA A 245 9.97 16.10 -0.89
C ALA A 245 9.18 17.37 -0.52
N SER A 246 7.97 17.56 -1.04
CA SER A 246 7.14 18.75 -0.78
C SER A 246 6.68 18.90 0.68
N VAL A 247 6.62 17.81 1.43
CA VAL A 247 6.16 17.81 2.84
C VAL A 247 7.27 17.53 3.84
N TYR A 248 8.45 17.10 3.40
CA TYR A 248 9.60 16.93 4.27
C TYR A 248 10.01 18.26 4.90
N ARG A 249 10.28 18.28 6.20
CA ARG A 249 10.55 19.51 6.97
C ARG A 249 11.95 19.55 7.57
N GLY A 250 12.79 18.52 7.37
CA GLY A 250 14.19 18.54 7.78
C GLY A 250 15.02 19.45 6.88
N ASP A 251 15.99 20.14 7.45
CA ASP A 251 16.91 21.03 6.72
C ASP A 251 18.14 20.30 6.18
N GLY A 252 18.36 19.07 6.61
CA GLY A 252 19.53 18.26 6.28
C GLY A 252 19.47 17.55 4.93
N VAL A 253 18.38 17.69 4.16
CA VAL A 253 18.20 17.08 2.83
C VAL A 253 18.02 18.13 1.75
N ARG A 254 18.65 17.92 0.59
CA ARG A 254 18.38 18.65 -0.65
C ARG A 254 17.69 17.72 -1.65
N PHE A 255 16.60 18.21 -2.25
CA PHE A 255 15.85 17.50 -3.29
C PHE A 255 16.17 18.14 -4.64
N ILE A 256 16.80 17.38 -5.49
CA ILE A 256 17.35 17.86 -6.77
C ILE A 256 16.65 17.13 -7.90
N PRO A 257 16.24 17.82 -8.98
CA PRO A 257 15.68 17.18 -10.16
C PRO A 257 16.60 16.06 -10.67
N PHE A 258 15.99 14.96 -11.11
CA PHE A 258 16.70 13.80 -11.65
C PHE A 258 16.38 13.62 -13.13
N GLU A 259 17.41 13.32 -13.94
CA GLU A 259 17.31 12.99 -15.37
C GLU A 259 18.01 11.67 -15.64
N PRO A 260 17.43 10.78 -16.48
CA PRO A 260 16.16 10.96 -17.21
C PRO A 260 14.96 11.04 -16.28
N ALA A 261 13.91 11.78 -16.71
CA ALA A 261 12.74 11.99 -15.88
C ALA A 261 12.01 10.67 -15.60
N MET A 262 12.03 10.26 -14.37
CA MET A 262 11.23 9.14 -13.84
C MET A 262 9.96 9.66 -13.18
N LYS A 263 8.89 8.88 -13.27
CA LYS A 263 7.59 9.27 -12.71
C LYS A 263 6.96 8.15 -11.88
N ALA A 264 6.30 8.53 -10.80
CA ALA A 264 5.40 7.67 -10.05
C ALA A 264 3.96 8.01 -10.42
N ASN A 265 3.18 7.02 -10.81
CA ASN A 265 1.76 7.17 -11.13
C ASN A 265 0.92 6.92 -9.87
N PHE A 266 0.22 7.94 -9.42
CA PHE A 266 -0.73 7.87 -8.31
C PHE A 266 -2.12 7.63 -8.90
N SER A 267 -2.68 6.48 -8.61
CA SER A 267 -3.98 6.07 -9.12
C SER A 267 -5.04 6.14 -8.02
N VAL A 268 -6.30 6.26 -8.41
CA VAL A 268 -7.45 6.06 -7.54
C VAL A 268 -8.23 4.85 -8.04
N LEU A 269 -8.56 3.95 -7.13
CA LEU A 269 -9.29 2.71 -7.41
C LEU A 269 -10.56 2.66 -6.59
N THR A 270 -11.65 2.24 -7.21
CA THR A 270 -12.90 1.92 -6.51
C THR A 270 -13.40 0.52 -6.90
N PRO A 271 -14.15 -0.18 -6.02
CA PRO A 271 -14.73 -1.48 -6.35
C PRO A 271 -15.66 -1.41 -7.56
N ILE A 272 -15.58 -2.37 -8.48
CA ILE A 272 -16.41 -2.42 -9.72
C ILE A 272 -17.90 -2.56 -9.39
N ASP A 273 -18.25 -3.41 -8.45
CA ASP A 273 -19.64 -3.80 -8.18
C ASP A 273 -20.40 -2.82 -7.29
N ARG A 274 -19.80 -1.64 -6.99
CA ARG A 274 -20.41 -0.66 -6.11
C ARG A 274 -20.36 0.74 -6.71
N LYS A 275 -21.53 1.33 -6.96
CA LYS A 275 -21.59 2.76 -7.31
C LYS A 275 -20.98 3.58 -6.16
N PRO A 276 -19.98 4.43 -6.42
CA PRO A 276 -19.43 5.33 -5.43
C PRO A 276 -20.53 6.22 -4.84
N SER A 277 -20.56 6.34 -3.49
CA SER A 277 -21.47 7.27 -2.82
C SER A 277 -21.15 8.72 -3.23
N LEU A 278 -22.10 9.62 -3.07
CA LEU A 278 -21.89 11.06 -3.32
C LEU A 278 -20.72 11.61 -2.46
N LEU A 279 -20.59 11.14 -1.22
CA LEU A 279 -19.49 11.51 -0.35
C LEU A 279 -18.14 11.05 -0.93
N LEU A 280 -18.07 9.81 -1.43
CA LEU A 280 -16.85 9.27 -2.05
C LEU A 280 -16.48 10.02 -3.32
N GLN A 281 -17.45 10.30 -4.19
CA GLN A 281 -17.21 11.09 -5.41
C GLN A 281 -16.68 12.48 -5.08
N ALA A 282 -17.29 13.16 -4.10
CA ALA A 282 -16.84 14.47 -3.63
C ALA A 282 -15.43 14.40 -3.02
N PHE A 283 -15.11 13.33 -2.29
CA PHE A 283 -13.79 13.13 -1.70
C PHE A 283 -12.71 12.93 -2.78
N ILE A 284 -12.95 12.07 -3.78
CA ILE A 284 -12.01 11.84 -4.88
C ILE A 284 -11.76 13.14 -5.66
N ALA A 285 -12.81 13.89 -5.98
CA ALA A 285 -12.69 15.18 -6.65
C ALA A 285 -11.86 16.17 -5.83
N HIS A 286 -12.11 16.25 -4.51
CA HIS A 286 -11.36 17.11 -3.61
C HIS A 286 -9.88 16.73 -3.52
N VAL A 287 -9.55 15.43 -3.40
CA VAL A 287 -8.16 14.95 -3.37
C VAL A 287 -7.43 15.31 -4.66
N ARG A 288 -8.10 15.15 -5.81
CA ARG A 288 -7.55 15.53 -7.12
C ARG A 288 -7.25 17.03 -7.18
N GLU A 289 -8.23 17.86 -6.85
CA GLU A 289 -8.07 19.32 -6.82
C GLU A 289 -6.95 19.75 -5.87
N TYR A 290 -6.93 19.16 -4.67
CA TYR A 290 -5.89 19.41 -3.67
C TYR A 290 -4.49 19.09 -4.21
N ALA A 291 -4.33 17.94 -4.88
CA ALA A 291 -3.05 17.53 -5.47
C ALA A 291 -2.55 18.57 -6.49
N TYR A 292 -3.39 18.95 -7.45
CA TYR A 292 -3.02 19.92 -8.49
C TYR A 292 -2.79 21.34 -7.95
N ARG A 293 -3.39 21.71 -6.83
CA ARG A 293 -3.19 23.00 -6.18
C ARG A 293 -1.91 23.07 -5.35
N THR A 294 -1.49 21.94 -4.75
CA THR A 294 -0.44 21.94 -3.71
C THR A 294 0.89 21.36 -4.16
N ILE A 295 0.89 20.49 -5.16
CA ILE A 295 2.13 19.95 -5.73
C ILE A 295 2.67 20.96 -6.75
N ASP A 296 3.95 21.33 -6.61
CA ASP A 296 4.64 22.22 -7.53
C ASP A 296 4.51 21.71 -8.98
N GLU A 297 4.07 22.56 -9.89
CA GLU A 297 3.85 22.21 -11.31
C GLU A 297 5.09 21.61 -11.98
N ARG A 298 6.29 21.95 -11.52
CA ARG A 298 7.55 21.38 -12.04
C ARG A 298 7.65 19.87 -11.80
N PHE A 299 6.94 19.36 -10.81
CA PHE A 299 6.98 17.93 -10.40
C PHE A 299 5.75 17.14 -10.81
N ILE A 300 4.68 17.80 -11.24
CA ILE A 300 3.54 17.10 -11.84
C ILE A 300 3.86 16.81 -13.31
N VAL A 301 3.58 15.60 -13.74
CA VAL A 301 3.59 15.19 -15.14
C VAL A 301 2.14 15.21 -15.63
N ARG A 302 1.86 16.08 -16.60
CA ARG A 302 0.55 16.17 -17.27
C ARG A 302 0.44 15.13 -18.37
#